data_832b9e1dcc375b17cd3062c7464e9caf
#
_entry.id   832b9e1dcc375b17cd3062c7464e9caf
#
_cell.length_a   1.000
_cell.length_b   1.000
_cell.length_c   1.000
_cell.angle_alpha   90.00
_cell.angle_beta   90.00
_cell.angle_gamma   90.00
#
_symmetry.space_group_name_H-M   'P 1'
#
loop_
_entity.id
_entity.type
_entity.pdbx_description
1 polymer ?
#
loop_
_entity_poly.entity_id
_entity_poly.type
_entity_poly.pdbx_seq_one_letter_code
_entity_poly.pdbx_strand_id
1 'polypeptide(L)'
;SLLQLRLSNPKNSKLITGVKRDISLLKKISPIKQDSITVLDISMKKNYQEVVDFLELGVEVFYADHHQSGDLLTHKNFRSYINESSSICTSLIINEYLSGKYREWAIVGAYGDGMDESAKIIANKAGLSKDDRNKLRLLGECINYNSYGTSETDLLYHPSLLYKLLKRNYNPFDFISSEASVYDRLLDSYCSDINKAKAILPEIENNVISIIILPDESWSRRVIGVYANLLMYGDKNRAHALMILNNNRDYLVGVRAPYNNKSGADILCSIFGGGGRRGAAGINNLPKQDKNNFIREFKKQFSGNTIMSAL
;
A
#
# COMPACT_ATOMS: atom_id res chain seq x y z
N SER A 1 -9.67 2.91 -6.56
CA SER A 1 -10.87 3.47 -5.89
C SER A 1 -11.29 4.83 -6.47
N LEU A 2 -10.48 5.91 -6.36
CA LEU A 2 -10.86 7.24 -6.87
C LEU A 2 -11.22 7.22 -8.37
N LEU A 3 -10.43 6.52 -9.18
CA LEU A 3 -10.66 6.40 -10.62
C LEU A 3 -12.05 5.85 -10.94
N GLN A 4 -12.46 4.76 -10.29
CA GLN A 4 -13.79 4.17 -10.47
C GLN A 4 -14.92 5.16 -10.13
N LEU A 5 -14.81 5.88 -9.00
CA LEU A 5 -15.77 6.90 -8.60
C LEU A 5 -15.88 8.03 -9.63
N ARG A 6 -14.76 8.48 -10.18
CA ARG A 6 -14.73 9.62 -11.10
C ARG A 6 -15.06 9.25 -12.55
N LEU A 7 -14.89 7.99 -12.93
CA LEU A 7 -15.43 7.46 -14.18
C LEU A 7 -16.97 7.31 -14.09
N SER A 8 -17.48 6.94 -12.91
CA SER A 8 -18.93 6.83 -12.68
C SER A 8 -19.61 8.19 -12.53
N ASN A 9 -18.99 9.09 -11.78
CA ASN A 9 -19.50 10.43 -11.49
C ASN A 9 -18.36 11.45 -11.61
N PRO A 10 -18.15 12.02 -12.81
CA PRO A 10 -17.11 13.02 -13.03
C PRO A 10 -17.33 14.25 -12.16
N LYS A 11 -16.29 14.63 -11.43
CA LYS A 11 -16.27 15.85 -10.62
C LYS A 11 -14.95 16.58 -10.84
N ASN A 12 -14.99 17.90 -10.87
CA ASN A 12 -13.79 18.71 -10.74
C ASN A 12 -13.43 18.77 -9.25
N SER A 13 -12.24 18.28 -8.90
CA SER A 13 -11.83 18.14 -7.50
C SER A 13 -10.38 18.53 -7.32
N LYS A 14 -10.07 19.22 -6.23
CA LYS A 14 -8.69 19.38 -5.76
C LYS A 14 -8.20 18.04 -5.23
N LEU A 15 -7.11 17.53 -5.78
CA LEU A 15 -6.50 16.28 -5.35
C LEU A 15 -5.49 16.57 -4.24
N ILE A 16 -5.66 15.90 -3.11
CA ILE A 16 -4.70 15.89 -2.02
C ILE A 16 -4.07 14.50 -2.01
N THR A 17 -2.80 14.45 -2.32
CA THR A 17 -2.05 13.20 -2.49
C THR A 17 -0.78 13.22 -1.65
N GLY A 18 -0.14 12.07 -1.55
CA GLY A 18 1.14 11.89 -0.89
C GLY A 18 1.73 10.52 -1.22
N VAL A 19 2.86 10.20 -0.65
CA VAL A 19 3.44 8.86 -0.72
C VAL A 19 2.65 7.88 0.16
N LYS A 20 2.80 6.58 -0.07
CA LYS A 20 2.04 5.53 0.64
C LYS A 20 2.14 5.59 2.18
N ARG A 21 3.20 6.17 2.71
CA ARG A 21 3.43 6.33 4.16
C ARG A 21 2.81 7.61 4.75
N ASP A 22 2.32 8.52 3.91
CA ASP A 22 1.68 9.75 4.34
C ASP A 22 0.19 9.49 4.64
N ILE A 23 -0.06 9.07 5.86
CA ILE A 23 -1.40 8.65 6.33
C ILE A 23 -2.20 9.78 6.96
N SER A 24 -1.64 11.00 7.05
CA SER A 24 -2.26 12.17 7.71
C SER A 24 -2.65 13.25 6.69
N LEU A 25 -3.13 12.84 5.51
CA LEU A 25 -3.45 13.77 4.41
C LEU A 25 -4.56 14.77 4.76
N LEU A 26 -5.48 14.43 5.67
CA LEU A 26 -6.56 15.33 6.07
C LEU A 26 -6.04 16.56 6.83
N LYS A 27 -4.87 16.47 7.49
CA LYS A 27 -4.20 17.64 8.11
C LYS A 27 -3.71 18.69 7.12
N LYS A 28 -3.63 18.33 5.82
CA LYS A 28 -3.15 19.23 4.76
C LYS A 28 -4.25 20.12 4.16
N ILE A 29 -5.48 20.00 4.66
CA ILE A 29 -6.63 20.72 4.12
C ILE A 29 -7.34 21.52 5.19
N SER A 30 -7.93 22.65 4.77
CA SER A 30 -8.78 23.51 5.59
C SER A 30 -10.07 23.75 4.82
N PRO A 31 -11.05 22.81 4.94
CA PRO A 31 -12.31 22.92 4.21
C PRO A 31 -13.21 24.02 4.80
N ILE A 32 -14.19 24.46 4.00
CA ILE A 32 -15.25 25.35 4.43
C ILE A 32 -16.60 24.64 4.41
N LYS A 33 -17.61 25.19 5.06
CA LYS A 33 -18.93 24.58 5.32
C LYS A 33 -19.63 23.96 4.10
N GLN A 34 -19.35 24.40 2.89
CA GLN A 34 -20.03 23.91 1.67
C GLN A 34 -19.19 22.91 0.88
N ASP A 35 -18.00 22.58 1.39
CA ASP A 35 -17.14 21.61 0.73
C ASP A 35 -17.67 20.18 0.88
N SER A 36 -17.33 19.36 -0.10
CA SER A 36 -17.55 17.91 -0.08
C SER A 36 -16.21 17.20 -0.20
N ILE A 37 -15.88 16.36 0.76
CA ILE A 37 -14.62 15.64 0.83
C ILE A 37 -14.84 14.16 0.53
N THR A 38 -14.02 13.59 -0.35
CA THR A 38 -13.96 12.15 -0.61
C THR A 38 -12.63 11.63 -0.08
N VAL A 39 -12.67 10.79 0.94
CA VAL A 39 -11.50 10.13 1.56
C VAL A 39 -11.47 8.68 1.15
N LEU A 40 -10.32 8.20 0.65
CA LEU A 40 -10.16 6.85 0.13
C LEU A 40 -8.83 6.26 0.58
N ASP A 41 -8.88 5.08 1.18
CA ASP A 41 -7.68 4.27 1.50
C ASP A 41 -6.74 4.92 2.52
N ILE A 42 -7.31 5.61 3.47
CA ILE A 42 -6.60 6.26 4.58
C ILE A 42 -7.29 5.86 5.87
N SER A 43 -6.55 5.39 6.87
CA SER A 43 -7.10 4.95 8.16
C SER A 43 -7.92 6.03 8.85
N MET A 44 -9.20 5.76 9.07
CA MET A 44 -10.09 6.67 9.79
C MET A 44 -9.62 6.88 11.23
N LYS A 45 -9.16 5.83 11.91
CA LYS A 45 -8.59 5.91 13.25
C LYS A 45 -7.46 6.93 13.37
N LYS A 46 -6.65 7.11 12.31
CA LYS A 46 -5.52 8.04 12.30
C LYS A 46 -5.90 9.47 11.92
N ASN A 47 -7.10 9.66 11.36
CA ASN A 47 -7.62 10.95 10.90
C ASN A 47 -8.99 11.27 11.55
N TYR A 48 -9.27 10.62 12.69
CA TYR A 48 -10.59 10.70 13.35
C TYR A 48 -10.96 12.13 13.71
N GLN A 49 -10.04 12.86 14.35
CA GLN A 49 -10.30 14.22 14.78
C GLN A 49 -10.58 15.16 13.62
N GLU A 50 -9.79 15.07 12.56
CA GLU A 50 -9.99 15.88 11.36
C GLU A 50 -11.38 15.61 10.73
N VAL A 51 -11.82 14.35 10.72
CA VAL A 51 -13.17 14.02 10.21
C VAL A 51 -14.25 14.62 11.09
N VAL A 52 -14.11 14.54 12.43
CA VAL A 52 -15.06 15.15 13.37
C VAL A 52 -15.11 16.66 13.16
N ASP A 53 -13.97 17.34 13.12
CA ASP A 53 -13.89 18.80 12.92
C ASP A 53 -14.55 19.23 11.61
N PHE A 54 -14.37 18.46 10.52
CA PHE A 54 -15.00 18.74 9.23
C PHE A 54 -16.53 18.57 9.28
N LEU A 55 -17.01 17.56 9.96
CA LEU A 55 -18.45 17.32 10.11
C LEU A 55 -19.12 18.39 10.98
N GLU A 56 -18.47 18.85 12.05
CA GLU A 56 -18.93 19.96 12.90
C GLU A 56 -18.98 21.28 12.12
N LEU A 57 -18.02 21.51 11.21
CA LEU A 57 -18.04 22.65 10.29
C LEU A 57 -19.17 22.57 9.26
N GLY A 58 -19.81 21.40 9.11
CA GLY A 58 -20.90 21.17 8.15
C GLY A 58 -20.45 20.69 6.78
N VAL A 59 -19.20 20.23 6.66
CA VAL A 59 -18.66 19.60 5.44
C VAL A 59 -19.32 18.25 5.20
N GLU A 60 -19.57 17.89 3.94
CA GLU A 60 -20.00 16.55 3.56
C GLU A 60 -18.79 15.64 3.37
N VAL A 61 -18.76 14.49 4.06
CA VAL A 61 -17.65 13.54 3.99
C VAL A 61 -18.14 12.19 3.49
N PHE A 62 -17.58 11.74 2.37
CA PHE A 62 -17.65 10.37 1.88
C PHE A 62 -16.34 9.66 2.20
N TYR A 63 -16.39 8.54 2.94
CA TYR A 63 -15.24 7.80 3.41
C TYR A 63 -15.30 6.34 2.98
N ALA A 64 -14.30 5.84 2.25
CA ALA A 64 -14.19 4.41 1.97
C ALA A 64 -12.78 3.91 2.29
N ASP A 65 -12.69 2.89 3.15
CA ASP A 65 -11.42 2.39 3.66
C ASP A 65 -11.51 0.92 4.10
N HIS A 66 -10.36 0.27 4.20
CA HIS A 66 -10.22 -1.10 4.70
C HIS A 66 -9.25 -1.23 5.88
N HIS A 67 -8.73 -0.12 6.39
CA HIS A 67 -7.91 -0.10 7.59
C HIS A 67 -8.80 -0.11 8.85
N GLN A 68 -8.17 -0.28 10.02
CA GLN A 68 -8.88 -0.15 11.29
C GLN A 68 -9.52 1.23 11.40
N SER A 69 -10.84 1.25 11.60
CA SER A 69 -11.63 2.48 11.68
C SER A 69 -11.53 3.18 13.03
N GLY A 70 -11.31 2.42 14.10
CA GLY A 70 -11.55 2.91 15.44
C GLY A 70 -13.06 3.05 15.73
N ASP A 71 -13.44 4.10 16.45
CA ASP A 71 -14.85 4.36 16.77
C ASP A 71 -15.61 4.78 15.51
N LEU A 72 -16.80 4.22 15.34
CA LEU A 72 -17.66 4.54 14.21
C LEU A 72 -18.36 5.89 14.45
N LEU A 73 -18.29 6.78 13.46
CA LEU A 73 -18.99 8.05 13.47
C LEU A 73 -20.38 7.90 12.88
N THR A 74 -21.38 8.54 13.54
CA THR A 74 -22.72 8.70 13.00
C THR A 74 -23.01 10.19 12.88
N HIS A 75 -23.17 10.69 11.65
CA HIS A 75 -23.49 12.09 11.39
C HIS A 75 -24.25 12.21 10.06
N LYS A 76 -25.20 13.16 9.96
CA LYS A 76 -26.03 13.36 8.75
C LYS A 76 -25.23 13.66 7.47
N ASN A 77 -24.07 14.29 7.61
CA ASN A 77 -23.16 14.65 6.52
C ASN A 77 -22.03 13.60 6.31
N PHE A 78 -22.07 12.45 7.02
CA PHE A 78 -21.07 11.40 6.92
C PHE A 78 -21.63 10.16 6.24
N ARG A 79 -20.95 9.70 5.20
CA ARG A 79 -21.22 8.43 4.55
C ARG A 79 -19.96 7.60 4.52
N SER A 80 -19.95 6.47 5.21
CA SER A 80 -18.80 5.58 5.28
C SER A 80 -19.08 4.21 4.70
N TYR A 81 -18.06 3.67 4.03
CA TYR A 81 -17.99 2.32 3.48
C TYR A 81 -16.68 1.71 3.97
N ILE A 82 -16.70 1.12 5.15
CA ILE A 82 -15.50 0.57 5.81
C ILE A 82 -15.67 -0.94 5.95
N ASN A 83 -14.64 -1.67 5.54
CA ASN A 83 -14.60 -3.12 5.68
C ASN A 83 -13.16 -3.56 6.03
N GLU A 84 -12.96 -3.97 7.29
CA GLU A 84 -11.66 -4.35 7.85
C GLU A 84 -11.23 -5.80 7.52
N SER A 85 -12.00 -6.52 6.70
CA SER A 85 -11.63 -7.88 6.29
C SER A 85 -10.27 -7.90 5.59
N SER A 86 -9.44 -8.88 5.94
CA SER A 86 -8.11 -9.07 5.35
C SER A 86 -8.13 -9.46 3.87
N SER A 87 -9.31 -9.79 3.32
CA SER A 87 -9.49 -10.18 1.92
C SER A 87 -10.03 -9.06 1.02
N ILE A 88 -10.19 -7.83 1.56
CA ILE A 88 -10.76 -6.71 0.82
C ILE A 88 -9.84 -5.49 0.88
N CYS A 89 -9.81 -4.71 -0.19
CA CYS A 89 -9.16 -3.40 -0.24
C CYS A 89 -10.17 -2.32 -0.65
N THR A 90 -9.84 -1.07 -0.46
CA THR A 90 -10.72 0.06 -0.79
C THR A 90 -11.18 0.04 -2.25
N SER A 91 -10.35 -0.46 -3.17
CA SER A 91 -10.73 -0.58 -4.59
C SER A 91 -11.88 -1.58 -4.81
N LEU A 92 -11.92 -2.67 -4.02
CA LEU A 92 -13.00 -3.65 -4.04
C LEU A 92 -14.27 -3.15 -3.36
N ILE A 93 -14.16 -2.36 -2.28
CA ILE A 93 -15.29 -1.69 -1.63
C ILE A 93 -15.99 -0.75 -2.63
N ILE A 94 -15.22 0.05 -3.36
CA ILE A 94 -15.77 0.94 -4.39
C ILE A 94 -16.34 0.16 -5.58
N ASN A 95 -15.76 -0.98 -5.93
CA ASN A 95 -16.33 -1.87 -6.95
C ASN A 95 -17.72 -2.37 -6.55
N GLU A 96 -17.90 -2.78 -5.31
CA GLU A 96 -19.20 -3.19 -4.77
C GLU A 96 -20.18 -2.02 -4.74
N TYR A 97 -19.76 -0.85 -4.24
CA TYR A 97 -20.55 0.38 -4.24
C TYR A 97 -21.07 0.78 -5.64
N LEU A 98 -20.27 0.52 -6.69
CA LEU A 98 -20.61 0.80 -8.09
C LEU A 98 -21.17 -0.42 -8.84
N SER A 99 -21.58 -1.47 -8.13
CA SER A 99 -22.17 -2.69 -8.69
C SER A 99 -21.31 -3.34 -9.80
N GLY A 100 -19.99 -3.26 -9.64
CA GLY A 100 -19.02 -3.90 -10.56
C GLY A 100 -18.78 -3.17 -11.89
N LYS A 101 -19.28 -1.94 -12.07
CA LYS A 101 -19.21 -1.21 -13.35
C LYS A 101 -17.80 -1.02 -13.90
N TYR A 102 -16.78 -0.91 -13.02
CA TYR A 102 -15.37 -0.70 -13.38
C TYR A 102 -14.50 -1.77 -12.73
N ARG A 103 -14.93 -3.02 -12.84
CA ARG A 103 -14.31 -4.16 -12.14
C ARG A 103 -12.85 -4.39 -12.53
N GLU A 104 -12.46 -4.10 -13.76
CA GLU A 104 -11.09 -4.26 -14.23
C GLU A 104 -10.15 -3.29 -13.47
N TRP A 105 -10.56 -2.04 -13.23
CA TRP A 105 -9.85 -1.12 -12.37
C TRP A 105 -9.83 -1.54 -10.89
N ALA A 106 -10.89 -2.22 -10.44
CA ALA A 106 -10.92 -2.79 -9.09
C ALA A 106 -9.91 -3.94 -8.96
N ILE A 107 -9.80 -4.79 -9.96
CA ILE A 107 -8.82 -5.89 -10.05
C ILE A 107 -7.39 -5.33 -10.02
N VAL A 108 -7.10 -4.29 -10.81
CA VAL A 108 -5.79 -3.59 -10.77
C VAL A 108 -5.48 -3.10 -9.36
N GLY A 109 -6.44 -2.44 -8.69
CA GLY A 109 -6.26 -1.95 -7.32
C GLY A 109 -6.06 -3.08 -6.31
N ALA A 110 -6.77 -4.20 -6.46
CA ALA A 110 -6.64 -5.36 -5.60
C ALA A 110 -5.26 -6.03 -5.73
N TYR A 111 -4.75 -6.21 -6.95
CA TYR A 111 -3.39 -6.70 -7.17
C TYR A 111 -2.34 -5.73 -6.61
N GLY A 112 -2.52 -4.41 -6.81
CA GLY A 112 -1.63 -3.40 -6.25
C GLY A 112 -1.57 -3.42 -4.73
N ASP A 113 -2.65 -3.80 -4.04
CA ASP A 113 -2.68 -3.92 -2.57
C ASP A 113 -2.35 -5.34 -2.06
N GLY A 114 -1.93 -6.24 -2.94
CA GLY A 114 -1.54 -7.62 -2.59
C GLY A 114 -2.71 -8.54 -2.26
N MET A 115 -3.92 -8.22 -2.75
CA MET A 115 -5.13 -9.03 -2.60
C MET A 115 -5.30 -10.01 -3.76
N ASP A 116 -4.25 -10.83 -4.02
CA ASP A 116 -4.16 -11.70 -5.20
C ASP A 116 -5.35 -12.64 -5.36
N GLU A 117 -5.76 -13.30 -4.28
CA GLU A 117 -6.86 -14.27 -4.34
C GLU A 117 -8.21 -13.57 -4.62
N SER A 118 -8.47 -12.42 -3.99
CA SER A 118 -9.67 -11.65 -4.23
C SER A 118 -9.72 -11.10 -5.66
N ALA A 119 -8.59 -10.58 -6.15
CA ALA A 119 -8.45 -10.13 -7.53
C ALA A 119 -8.71 -11.27 -8.53
N LYS A 120 -8.14 -12.46 -8.28
CA LYS A 120 -8.31 -13.65 -9.10
C LYS A 120 -9.76 -14.14 -9.14
N ILE A 121 -10.44 -14.13 -8.00
CA ILE A 121 -11.87 -14.53 -7.93
C ILE A 121 -12.72 -13.61 -8.82
N ILE A 122 -12.53 -12.29 -8.72
CA ILE A 122 -13.30 -11.31 -9.52
C ILE A 122 -12.93 -11.41 -10.99
N ALA A 123 -11.65 -11.57 -11.32
CA ALA A 123 -11.17 -11.71 -12.69
C ALA A 123 -11.72 -12.99 -13.36
N ASN A 124 -11.78 -14.11 -12.63
CA ASN A 124 -12.38 -15.36 -13.13
C ASN A 124 -13.88 -15.19 -13.38
N LYS A 125 -14.62 -14.54 -12.45
CA LYS A 125 -16.05 -14.24 -12.65
C LYS A 125 -16.29 -13.31 -13.85
N ALA A 126 -15.32 -12.47 -14.19
CA ALA A 126 -15.35 -11.60 -15.36
C ALA A 126 -14.93 -12.30 -16.67
N GLY A 127 -14.53 -13.58 -16.61
CA GLY A 127 -14.08 -14.34 -17.79
C GLY A 127 -12.72 -13.91 -18.33
N LEU A 128 -11.89 -13.22 -17.55
CA LEU A 128 -10.58 -12.73 -18.01
C LEU A 128 -9.61 -13.89 -18.21
N SER A 129 -8.89 -13.86 -19.35
CA SER A 129 -7.83 -14.81 -19.65
C SER A 129 -6.68 -14.74 -18.65
N LYS A 130 -5.79 -15.73 -18.65
CA LYS A 130 -4.58 -15.70 -17.83
C LYS A 130 -3.69 -14.49 -18.18
N ASP A 131 -3.57 -14.18 -19.46
CA ASP A 131 -2.76 -13.07 -19.95
C ASP A 131 -3.35 -11.72 -19.53
N ASP A 132 -4.66 -11.55 -19.62
CA ASP A 132 -5.32 -10.33 -19.14
C ASP A 132 -5.11 -10.14 -17.63
N ARG A 133 -5.27 -11.21 -16.85
CA ARG A 133 -4.99 -11.16 -15.40
C ARG A 133 -3.54 -10.77 -15.10
N ASN A 134 -2.58 -11.28 -15.86
CA ASN A 134 -1.17 -10.91 -15.71
C ASN A 134 -0.91 -9.43 -16.06
N LYS A 135 -1.53 -8.91 -17.13
CA LYS A 135 -1.45 -7.49 -17.48
C LYS A 135 -2.01 -6.60 -16.37
N LEU A 136 -3.19 -6.93 -15.85
CA LEU A 136 -3.80 -6.15 -14.75
C LEU A 136 -2.99 -6.24 -13.45
N ARG A 137 -2.38 -7.40 -13.18
CA ARG A 137 -1.49 -7.58 -12.04
C ARG A 137 -0.27 -6.68 -12.16
N LEU A 138 0.45 -6.74 -13.28
CA LEU A 138 1.64 -5.92 -13.51
C LEU A 138 1.32 -4.43 -13.43
N LEU A 139 0.21 -3.98 -14.01
CA LEU A 139 -0.23 -2.59 -13.90
C LEU A 139 -0.49 -2.22 -12.42
N GLY A 140 -1.16 -3.07 -11.66
CA GLY A 140 -1.43 -2.85 -10.24
C GLY A 140 -0.14 -2.76 -9.41
N GLU A 141 0.79 -3.68 -9.63
CA GLU A 141 2.10 -3.69 -8.98
C GLU A 141 2.92 -2.44 -9.33
N CYS A 142 2.92 -2.00 -10.59
CA CYS A 142 3.61 -0.79 -11.03
C CYS A 142 3.01 0.49 -10.42
N ILE A 143 1.68 0.59 -10.35
CA ILE A 143 1.00 1.73 -9.69
C ILE A 143 1.33 1.75 -8.19
N ASN A 144 1.29 0.60 -7.53
CA ASN A 144 1.66 0.48 -6.12
C ASN A 144 3.14 0.82 -5.89
N TYR A 145 4.05 0.32 -6.75
CA TYR A 145 5.46 0.67 -6.73
C TYR A 145 5.67 2.18 -6.83
N ASN A 146 4.96 2.87 -7.74
CA ASN A 146 5.02 4.33 -7.86
C ASN A 146 4.45 5.09 -6.65
N SER A 147 3.88 4.43 -5.67
CA SER A 147 3.38 5.06 -4.45
C SER A 147 4.38 5.04 -3.28
N TYR A 148 5.44 4.23 -3.38
CA TYR A 148 6.44 4.12 -2.33
C TYR A 148 7.51 5.19 -2.46
N GLY A 149 7.84 5.83 -1.34
CA GLY A 149 8.89 6.84 -1.20
C GLY A 149 8.87 7.40 0.20
N THR A 150 9.82 8.28 0.52
CA THR A 150 9.81 9.16 1.69
C THR A 150 9.22 10.52 1.35
N SER A 151 9.24 10.88 0.08
CA SER A 151 8.64 12.09 -0.48
C SER A 151 8.17 11.85 -1.92
N GLU A 152 7.38 12.77 -2.46
CA GLU A 152 6.89 12.69 -3.85
C GLU A 152 8.03 12.77 -4.87
N THR A 153 9.21 13.30 -4.51
CA THR A 153 10.40 13.36 -5.38
C THR A 153 11.04 12.00 -5.62
N ASP A 154 10.74 11.00 -4.80
CA ASP A 154 11.18 9.61 -5.03
C ASP A 154 10.39 8.91 -6.13
N LEU A 155 9.20 9.41 -6.46
CA LEU A 155 8.26 8.76 -7.36
C LEU A 155 8.61 9.04 -8.83
N LEU A 156 8.27 8.11 -9.71
CA LEU A 156 8.43 8.30 -11.16
C LEU A 156 7.42 9.29 -11.72
N TYR A 157 6.22 9.23 -11.20
CA TYR A 157 5.12 10.14 -11.50
C TYR A 157 4.51 10.65 -10.21
N HIS A 158 4.30 11.96 -10.13
CA HIS A 158 3.50 12.53 -9.06
C HIS A 158 2.10 11.88 -9.04
N PRO A 159 1.54 11.49 -7.87
CA PRO A 159 0.29 10.71 -7.81
C PRO A 159 -0.88 11.39 -8.54
N SER A 160 -1.01 12.71 -8.44
CA SER A 160 -2.05 13.43 -9.15
C SER A 160 -1.87 13.45 -10.67
N LEU A 161 -0.62 13.43 -11.17
CA LEU A 161 -0.35 13.33 -12.60
C LEU A 161 -0.69 11.93 -13.11
N LEU A 162 -0.22 10.89 -12.42
CA LEU A 162 -0.53 9.50 -12.78
C LEU A 162 -2.04 9.27 -12.79
N TYR A 163 -2.77 9.76 -11.76
CA TYR A 163 -4.22 9.70 -11.75
C TYR A 163 -4.86 10.37 -12.97
N LYS A 164 -4.40 11.57 -13.38
CA LYS A 164 -4.93 12.27 -14.54
C LYS A 164 -4.72 11.48 -15.84
N LEU A 165 -3.59 10.79 -15.99
CA LEU A 165 -3.31 9.92 -17.13
C LEU A 165 -4.21 8.69 -17.14
N LEU A 166 -4.33 8.00 -15.99
CA LEU A 166 -5.21 6.84 -15.84
C LEU A 166 -6.69 7.19 -16.12
N LYS A 167 -7.15 8.36 -15.67
CA LYS A 167 -8.56 8.81 -15.80
C LYS A 167 -9.01 9.02 -17.25
N ARG A 168 -8.10 9.17 -18.19
CA ARG A 168 -8.43 9.29 -19.62
C ARG A 168 -9.00 8.00 -20.20
N ASN A 169 -8.82 6.89 -19.52
CA ASN A 169 -9.11 5.56 -20.03
C ASN A 169 -10.24 4.92 -19.22
N TYR A 170 -11.26 4.44 -19.93
CA TYR A 170 -12.43 3.82 -19.30
C TYR A 170 -12.04 2.49 -18.62
N ASN A 171 -11.15 1.74 -19.24
CA ASN A 171 -10.65 0.49 -18.72
C ASN A 171 -9.10 0.42 -18.72
N PRO A 172 -8.49 -0.45 -17.90
CA PRO A 172 -7.04 -0.51 -17.78
C PRO A 172 -6.33 -1.02 -19.04
N PHE A 173 -6.97 -1.82 -19.89
CA PHE A 173 -6.36 -2.28 -21.14
C PHE A 173 -6.22 -1.14 -22.13
N ASP A 174 -7.19 -0.21 -22.16
CA ASP A 174 -7.09 1.01 -22.96
C ASP A 174 -5.88 1.85 -22.52
N PHE A 175 -5.67 1.98 -21.20
CA PHE A 175 -4.50 2.68 -20.65
C PHE A 175 -3.19 2.03 -21.10
N ILE A 176 -3.07 0.71 -21.00
CA ILE A 176 -1.87 -0.03 -21.38
C ILE A 176 -1.52 0.22 -22.87
N SER A 177 -2.52 0.36 -23.73
CA SER A 177 -2.32 0.57 -25.16
C SER A 177 -2.17 2.03 -25.55
N SER A 178 -3.03 2.92 -25.04
CA SER A 178 -3.07 4.34 -25.44
C SER A 178 -2.00 5.20 -24.75
N GLU A 179 -1.60 4.83 -23.54
CA GLU A 179 -0.56 5.51 -22.75
C GLU A 179 0.68 4.60 -22.60
N ALA A 180 1.03 3.87 -23.67
CA ALA A 180 2.09 2.85 -23.65
C ALA A 180 3.42 3.40 -23.10
N SER A 181 3.82 4.61 -23.46
CA SER A 181 5.05 5.23 -22.95
C SER A 181 5.06 5.44 -21.43
N VAL A 182 3.89 5.69 -20.84
CA VAL A 182 3.73 5.82 -19.38
C VAL A 182 3.79 4.45 -18.71
N TYR A 183 3.08 3.47 -19.30
CA TYR A 183 3.06 2.10 -18.79
C TYR A 183 4.44 1.46 -18.89
N ASP A 184 5.11 1.56 -20.03
CA ASP A 184 6.45 1.00 -20.27
C ASP A 184 7.47 1.62 -19.29
N ARG A 185 7.45 2.93 -19.09
CA ARG A 185 8.33 3.60 -18.12
C ARG A 185 8.12 3.09 -16.71
N LEU A 186 6.85 2.88 -16.28
CA LEU A 186 6.55 2.31 -14.96
C LEU A 186 7.09 0.89 -14.84
N LEU A 187 6.87 0.06 -15.86
CA LEU A 187 7.27 -1.35 -15.89
C LEU A 187 8.79 -1.50 -15.93
N ASP A 188 9.47 -0.78 -16.83
CA ASP A 188 10.93 -0.83 -16.97
C ASP A 188 11.62 -0.37 -15.69
N SER A 189 11.13 0.72 -15.08
CA SER A 189 11.68 1.20 -13.82
C SER A 189 11.43 0.21 -12.68
N TYR A 190 10.24 -0.38 -12.60
CA TYR A 190 9.92 -1.42 -11.63
C TYR A 190 10.85 -2.62 -11.78
N CYS A 191 11.00 -3.16 -12.99
CA CYS A 191 11.88 -4.29 -13.28
C CYS A 191 13.35 -3.97 -12.99
N SER A 192 13.84 -2.80 -13.41
CA SER A 192 15.21 -2.35 -13.17
C SER A 192 15.50 -2.23 -11.67
N ASP A 193 14.61 -1.57 -10.91
CA ASP A 193 14.82 -1.35 -9.48
C ASP A 193 14.73 -2.66 -8.67
N ILE A 194 13.83 -3.58 -9.05
CA ILE A 194 13.78 -4.93 -8.46
C ILE A 194 15.07 -5.71 -8.75
N ASN A 195 15.62 -5.62 -9.95
CA ASN A 195 16.86 -6.30 -10.30
C ASN A 195 18.05 -5.74 -9.51
N LYS A 196 18.12 -4.41 -9.30
CA LYS A 196 19.11 -3.80 -8.39
C LYS A 196 18.98 -4.34 -6.97
N ALA A 197 17.75 -4.43 -6.44
CA ALA A 197 17.51 -4.94 -5.10
C ALA A 197 17.90 -6.42 -4.95
N LYS A 198 17.63 -7.25 -5.95
CA LYS A 198 18.03 -8.67 -5.99
C LYS A 198 19.55 -8.88 -6.02
N ALA A 199 20.30 -7.91 -6.55
CA ALA A 199 21.76 -7.97 -6.58
C ALA A 199 22.42 -7.67 -5.22
N ILE A 200 21.65 -7.13 -4.24
CA ILE A 200 22.15 -6.84 -2.89
C ILE A 200 22.09 -8.13 -2.05
N LEU A 201 23.26 -8.56 -1.57
CA LEU A 201 23.33 -9.71 -0.68
C LEU A 201 22.74 -9.39 0.70
N PRO A 202 22.03 -10.33 1.34
CA PRO A 202 21.58 -10.17 2.71
C PRO A 202 22.74 -9.94 3.69
N GLU A 203 22.59 -9.01 4.62
CA GLU A 203 23.52 -8.86 5.75
C GLU A 203 23.40 -10.04 6.73
N ILE A 204 22.19 -10.55 6.88
CA ILE A 204 21.89 -11.74 7.68
C ILE A 204 20.92 -12.60 6.90
N GLU A 205 21.22 -13.88 6.78
CA GLU A 205 20.32 -14.87 6.20
C GLU A 205 20.47 -16.23 6.85
N ASN A 206 19.34 -16.84 7.20
CA ASN A 206 19.23 -18.23 7.61
C ASN A 206 17.82 -18.77 7.27
N ASN A 207 17.48 -19.96 7.70
CA ASN A 207 16.18 -20.59 7.39
C ASN A 207 14.96 -19.86 7.98
N VAL A 208 15.16 -18.97 8.97
CA VAL A 208 14.07 -18.31 9.71
C VAL A 208 13.92 -16.85 9.33
N ILE A 209 15.05 -16.14 9.14
CA ILE A 209 15.07 -14.69 8.89
C ILE A 209 16.02 -14.31 7.77
N SER A 210 15.72 -13.19 7.12
CA SER A 210 16.63 -12.49 6.21
C SER A 210 16.56 -10.98 6.44
N ILE A 211 17.71 -10.31 6.49
CA ILE A 211 17.83 -8.86 6.62
C ILE A 211 18.70 -8.35 5.48
N ILE A 212 18.14 -7.43 4.68
CA ILE A 212 18.82 -6.80 3.55
C ILE A 212 18.89 -5.30 3.80
N ILE A 213 20.08 -4.71 3.64
CA ILE A 213 20.27 -3.27 3.73
C ILE A 213 20.45 -2.73 2.32
N LEU A 214 19.50 -1.91 1.88
CA LEU A 214 19.53 -1.23 0.59
C LEU A 214 20.23 0.15 0.73
N PRO A 215 20.86 0.67 -0.33
CA PRO A 215 21.46 2.01 -0.31
C PRO A 215 20.38 3.10 -0.20
N ASP A 216 20.77 4.30 0.27
CA ASP A 216 19.86 5.46 0.37
C ASP A 216 19.67 6.13 -0.99
N GLU A 217 18.89 5.48 -1.83
CA GLU A 217 18.55 5.95 -3.17
C GLU A 217 17.02 5.92 -3.39
N SER A 218 16.51 6.77 -4.28
CA SER A 218 15.08 6.82 -4.58
C SER A 218 14.54 5.48 -5.05
N TRP A 219 15.31 4.71 -5.84
CA TRP A 219 14.90 3.39 -6.29
C TRP A 219 14.73 2.39 -5.12
N SER A 220 15.61 2.43 -4.11
CA SER A 220 15.51 1.59 -2.93
C SER A 220 14.22 1.86 -2.16
N ARG A 221 13.88 3.15 -2.01
CA ARG A 221 12.64 3.57 -1.34
C ARG A 221 11.41 3.15 -2.11
N ARG A 222 11.44 3.18 -3.47
CA ARG A 222 10.33 2.68 -4.29
C ARG A 222 10.11 1.17 -4.16
N VAL A 223 11.16 0.38 -4.04
CA VAL A 223 11.02 -1.09 -4.02
C VAL A 223 10.83 -1.69 -2.64
N ILE A 224 11.10 -0.96 -1.54
CA ILE A 224 11.13 -1.54 -0.18
C ILE A 224 9.87 -2.36 0.15
N GLY A 225 8.70 -1.92 -0.26
CA GLY A 225 7.44 -2.63 -0.02
C GLY A 225 7.21 -3.80 -0.97
N VAL A 226 7.42 -3.57 -2.27
CA VAL A 226 7.16 -4.59 -3.30
C VAL A 226 8.22 -5.70 -3.28
N TYR A 227 9.49 -5.35 -3.07
CA TYR A 227 10.55 -6.35 -2.94
C TYR A 227 10.41 -7.20 -1.68
N ALA A 228 10.00 -6.60 -0.54
CA ALA A 228 9.69 -7.35 0.67
C ALA A 228 8.56 -8.38 0.44
N ASN A 229 7.55 -8.05 -0.38
CA ASN A 229 6.51 -9.00 -0.75
C ASN A 229 7.06 -10.13 -1.63
N LEU A 230 7.91 -9.82 -2.63
CA LEU A 230 8.54 -10.83 -3.48
C LEU A 230 9.37 -11.81 -2.67
N LEU A 231 10.15 -11.33 -1.69
CA LEU A 231 10.92 -12.19 -0.78
C LEU A 231 10.01 -13.10 0.04
N MET A 232 8.94 -12.57 0.60
CA MET A 232 7.95 -13.34 1.38
C MET A 232 7.27 -14.43 0.55
N TYR A 233 6.99 -14.18 -0.73
CA TYR A 233 6.41 -15.17 -1.62
C TYR A 233 7.44 -16.20 -2.10
N GLY A 234 8.70 -15.78 -2.26
CA GLY A 234 9.80 -16.66 -2.67
C GLY A 234 10.20 -17.66 -1.58
N ASP A 235 10.18 -17.24 -0.31
CA ASP A 235 10.37 -18.14 0.85
C ASP A 235 9.25 -17.90 1.87
N LYS A 236 8.27 -18.79 1.81
CA LYS A 236 7.02 -18.67 2.59
C LYS A 236 7.19 -18.91 4.09
N ASN A 237 8.31 -19.47 4.52
CA ASN A 237 8.57 -19.80 5.93
C ASN A 237 9.52 -18.80 6.60
N ARG A 238 10.13 -17.89 5.83
CA ARG A 238 11.12 -16.93 6.30
C ARG A 238 10.50 -15.55 6.54
N ALA A 239 10.90 -14.91 7.63
CA ALA A 239 10.62 -13.49 7.86
C ALA A 239 11.69 -12.62 7.20
N HIS A 240 11.28 -11.48 6.64
CA HIS A 240 12.17 -10.58 5.92
C HIS A 240 12.12 -9.16 6.48
N ALA A 241 13.29 -8.55 6.67
CA ALA A 241 13.43 -7.12 6.94
C ALA A 241 14.26 -6.46 5.85
N LEU A 242 13.73 -5.41 5.25
CA LEU A 242 14.45 -4.50 4.36
C LEU A 242 14.69 -3.19 5.10
N MET A 243 15.93 -2.71 5.07
CA MET A 243 16.36 -1.51 5.78
C MET A 243 17.05 -0.55 4.82
N ILE A 244 16.82 0.76 4.98
CA ILE A 244 17.52 1.83 4.24
C ILE A 244 18.02 2.82 5.27
N LEU A 245 19.33 3.04 5.37
CA LEU A 245 19.90 4.08 6.24
C LEU A 245 19.80 5.42 5.52
N ASN A 246 19.01 6.35 6.05
CA ASN A 246 18.84 7.68 5.48
C ASN A 246 19.92 8.67 5.96
N ASN A 247 19.95 9.85 5.36
CA ASN A 247 20.91 10.91 5.70
C ASN A 247 20.82 11.43 7.15
N ASN A 248 19.65 11.25 7.80
CA ASN A 248 19.44 11.60 9.22
C ASN A 248 20.00 10.56 10.20
N ARG A 249 20.68 9.53 9.69
CA ARG A 249 21.18 8.38 10.44
C ARG A 249 20.08 7.53 11.09
N ASP A 250 18.90 7.50 10.50
CA ASP A 250 17.81 6.60 10.89
C ASP A 250 17.58 5.57 9.79
N TYR A 251 17.15 4.37 10.18
CA TYR A 251 16.72 3.36 9.21
C TYR A 251 15.23 3.48 8.93
N LEU A 252 14.90 3.53 7.65
CA LEU A 252 13.58 3.17 7.15
C LEU A 252 13.52 1.66 7.09
N VAL A 253 12.56 1.03 7.78
CA VAL A 253 12.45 -0.42 7.87
C VAL A 253 11.11 -0.91 7.33
N GLY A 254 11.15 -1.97 6.53
CA GLY A 254 9.98 -2.75 6.12
C GLY A 254 10.12 -4.19 6.59
N VAL A 255 9.12 -4.71 7.30
CA VAL A 255 9.09 -6.08 7.82
C VAL A 255 7.98 -6.88 7.15
N ARG A 256 8.27 -8.13 6.82
CA ARG A 256 7.28 -9.15 6.44
C ARG A 256 7.44 -10.37 7.32
N ALA A 257 6.35 -10.77 7.96
CA ALA A 257 6.26 -12.07 8.60
C ALA A 257 6.24 -13.19 7.55
N PRO A 258 6.54 -14.44 7.89
CA PRO A 258 6.43 -15.57 6.97
C PRO A 258 5.02 -15.65 6.36
N TYR A 259 4.94 -15.98 5.07
CA TYR A 259 3.65 -16.11 4.39
C TYR A 259 2.73 -17.15 5.06
N ASN A 260 3.32 -18.27 5.51
CA ASN A 260 2.59 -19.36 6.17
C ASN A 260 2.23 -19.04 7.64
N ASN A 261 2.81 -17.98 8.22
CA ASN A 261 2.47 -17.48 9.57
C ASN A 261 2.53 -15.94 9.58
N LYS A 262 1.49 -15.30 9.07
CA LYS A 262 1.37 -13.84 8.93
C LYS A 262 1.11 -13.14 10.26
N SER A 263 2.02 -13.29 11.24
CA SER A 263 1.89 -12.69 12.58
C SER A 263 3.22 -12.17 13.12
N GLY A 264 3.17 -11.13 13.96
CA GLY A 264 4.30 -10.62 14.72
C GLY A 264 5.05 -9.44 14.10
N ALA A 265 4.78 -9.07 12.84
CA ALA A 265 5.44 -7.91 12.23
C ALA A 265 5.00 -6.59 12.90
N ASP A 266 3.73 -6.44 13.20
CA ASP A 266 3.16 -5.31 13.92
C ASP A 266 3.71 -5.19 15.35
N ILE A 267 3.77 -6.31 16.07
CA ILE A 267 4.32 -6.38 17.44
C ILE A 267 5.78 -5.92 17.43
N LEU A 268 6.59 -6.50 16.56
CA LEU A 268 8.01 -6.11 16.44
C LEU A 268 8.17 -4.63 16.13
N CYS A 269 7.47 -4.13 15.11
CA CYS A 269 7.62 -2.73 14.70
C CYS A 269 7.13 -1.76 15.78
N SER A 270 6.11 -2.11 16.57
CA SER A 270 5.59 -1.27 17.65
C SER A 270 6.61 -1.02 18.77
N ILE A 271 7.51 -1.98 19.03
CA ILE A 271 8.61 -1.83 20.02
C ILE A 271 9.50 -0.62 19.66
N PHE A 272 9.61 -0.31 18.36
CA PHE A 272 10.47 0.76 17.84
C PHE A 272 9.66 1.96 17.30
N GLY A 273 8.43 2.16 17.78
CA GLY A 273 7.58 3.29 17.37
C GLY A 273 7.01 3.18 15.97
N GLY A 274 7.11 2.02 15.35
CA GLY A 274 6.51 1.71 14.06
C GLY A 274 5.11 1.13 14.17
N GLY A 275 4.61 0.55 13.08
CA GLY A 275 3.29 -0.07 13.05
C GLY A 275 2.97 -0.71 11.71
N GLY A 276 1.77 -1.28 11.62
CA GLY A 276 1.30 -1.97 10.43
C GLY A 276 0.30 -3.07 10.75
N ARG A 277 0.20 -4.05 9.85
CA ARG A 277 -0.62 -5.25 10.02
C ARG A 277 0.24 -6.40 10.56
N ARG A 278 -0.40 -7.43 11.10
CA ARG A 278 0.26 -8.62 11.67
C ARG A 278 1.30 -9.25 10.74
N GLY A 279 1.03 -9.31 9.43
CA GLY A 279 1.92 -9.91 8.43
C GLY A 279 2.90 -8.93 7.76
N ALA A 280 2.65 -7.62 7.85
CA ALA A 280 3.43 -6.58 7.16
C ALA A 280 3.40 -5.27 7.95
N ALA A 281 4.56 -4.81 8.37
CA ALA A 281 4.71 -3.59 9.18
C ALA A 281 5.98 -2.83 8.80
N GLY A 282 6.17 -1.64 9.37
CA GLY A 282 7.36 -0.84 9.13
C GLY A 282 7.67 0.16 10.23
N ILE A 283 8.88 0.67 10.21
CA ILE A 283 9.38 1.72 11.09
C ILE A 283 9.94 2.82 10.22
N ASN A 284 9.46 4.05 10.41
CA ASN A 284 9.90 5.16 9.58
C ASN A 284 11.26 5.70 10.01
N ASN A 285 11.55 5.71 11.30
CA ASN A 285 12.76 6.29 11.88
C ASN A 285 13.28 5.36 12.98
N LEU A 286 14.01 4.32 12.61
CA LEU A 286 14.75 3.48 13.58
C LEU A 286 16.14 4.10 13.73
N PRO A 287 16.51 4.64 14.91
CA PRO A 287 17.85 5.21 15.11
C PRO A 287 18.95 4.23 14.76
N LYS A 288 20.02 4.70 14.12
CA LYS A 288 21.16 3.84 13.70
C LYS A 288 21.74 3.01 14.86
N GLN A 289 21.79 3.59 16.03
CA GLN A 289 22.26 2.93 17.27
C GLN A 289 21.37 1.75 17.69
N ASP A 290 20.09 1.76 17.31
CA ASP A 290 19.12 0.71 17.67
C ASP A 290 19.13 -0.46 16.68
N LYS A 291 19.94 -0.42 15.61
CA LYS A 291 20.04 -1.50 14.62
C LYS A 291 20.25 -2.87 15.26
N ASN A 292 21.24 -3.00 16.16
CA ASN A 292 21.56 -4.28 16.79
C ASN A 292 20.44 -4.77 17.71
N ASN A 293 19.76 -3.85 18.39
CA ASN A 293 18.58 -4.15 19.19
C ASN A 293 17.43 -4.64 18.31
N PHE A 294 17.15 -3.96 17.19
CA PHE A 294 16.15 -4.40 16.22
C PHE A 294 16.46 -5.81 15.69
N ILE A 295 17.71 -6.09 15.30
CA ILE A 295 18.13 -7.42 14.82
C ILE A 295 17.89 -8.49 15.88
N ARG A 296 18.19 -8.21 17.14
CA ARG A 296 17.95 -9.13 18.25
C ARG A 296 16.46 -9.42 18.44
N GLU A 297 15.63 -8.39 18.51
CA GLU A 297 14.18 -8.55 18.66
C GLU A 297 13.54 -9.20 17.43
N PHE A 298 14.02 -8.92 16.21
CA PHE A 298 13.59 -9.57 14.99
C PHE A 298 13.87 -11.08 15.02
N LYS A 299 15.09 -11.48 15.42
CA LYS A 299 15.45 -12.90 15.63
C LYS A 299 14.53 -13.54 16.66
N LYS A 300 14.36 -12.93 17.83
CA LYS A 300 13.52 -13.43 18.91
C LYS A 300 12.07 -13.61 18.47
N GLN A 301 11.50 -12.63 17.78
CA GLN A 301 10.09 -12.63 17.33
C GLN A 301 9.79 -13.80 16.38
N PHE A 302 10.72 -14.12 15.48
CA PHE A 302 10.45 -15.12 14.45
C PHE A 302 11.13 -16.49 14.71
N SER A 303 12.18 -16.59 15.55
CA SER A 303 12.78 -17.87 15.95
C SER A 303 11.94 -18.63 16.98
N GLY A 304 11.20 -17.93 17.85
CA GLY A 304 10.34 -18.57 18.88
C GLY A 304 9.09 -19.25 18.32
N ASN A 305 8.66 -18.90 17.11
CA ASN A 305 7.49 -19.50 16.46
C ASN A 305 7.73 -20.89 15.84
N THR A 306 8.99 -21.31 15.73
CA THR A 306 9.34 -22.65 15.17
C THR A 306 9.06 -23.78 16.16
N ILE A 307 8.94 -23.50 17.45
CA ILE A 307 8.76 -24.50 18.51
C ILE A 307 7.26 -24.88 18.68
N MET A 308 6.31 -24.03 18.29
CA MET A 308 4.86 -24.30 18.46
C MET A 308 4.21 -25.06 17.29
N SER A 309 4.89 -25.29 16.18
CA SER A 309 4.36 -26.07 15.05
C SER A 309 4.86 -27.54 15.03
N ALA A 310 5.60 -27.97 16.07
CA ALA A 310 6.13 -29.33 16.21
C ALA A 310 5.55 -30.06 17.44
N LEU A 311 4.50 -29.53 18.04
CA LEU A 311 3.64 -30.19 19.06
C LEU A 311 2.20 -30.26 18.53
#